data_09b548aab1b89d8aac520900ea5c9be0
#
_entry.id   09b548aab1b89d8aac520900ea5c9be0
#
_cell.length_a   1.000
_cell.length_b   1.000
_cell.length_c   1.000
_cell.angle_alpha   90.00
_cell.angle_beta   90.00
_cell.angle_gamma   90.00
#
_symmetry.space_group_name_H-M   'P 1'
#
loop_
_entity.id
_entity.type
_entity.pdbx_description
1 polymer ?
#
loop_
_entity_poly.entity_id
_entity_poly.type
_entity_poly.pdbx_seq_one_letter_code
_entity_poly.pdbx_strand_id
1 'polypeptide(L)'
;METIDAILSRKSVRAFEEKEVEDEKIEILMKAGMAAPSAMNTQPWEFYVCKSEESKKAIKDVMAFGKYNAGIIIVPCVREIATIPVRHDLCYCDLGAASENILLTAHDLGLGAVWCAVYPDKAKMKTIRKVLKAPIGVTPYCCLYIGYPAKDDKSKVKEKYDEKRVKIL
;
A
#
# COMPACT_ATOMS: atom_id res chain seq x y z
N MET A 1 1.23 19.81 1.40
CA MET A 1 2.27 19.81 0.29
C MET A 1 1.55 19.98 -1.03
N GLU A 2 2.17 20.63 -2.02
CA GLU A 2 1.59 20.65 -3.37
C GLU A 2 1.65 19.27 -4.00
N THR A 3 0.63 18.92 -4.82
CA THR A 3 0.51 17.57 -5.39
C THR A 3 1.74 17.13 -6.18
N ILE A 4 2.29 18.03 -7.00
CA ILE A 4 3.49 17.74 -7.81
C ILE A 4 4.69 17.47 -6.92
N ASP A 5 4.86 18.25 -5.86
CA ASP A 5 5.96 18.07 -4.91
C ASP A 5 5.85 16.73 -4.20
N ALA A 6 4.65 16.32 -3.79
CA ALA A 6 4.42 15.01 -3.17
C ALA A 6 4.82 13.87 -4.12
N ILE A 7 4.40 13.95 -5.38
CA ILE A 7 4.70 12.93 -6.39
C ILE A 7 6.20 12.83 -6.65
N LEU A 8 6.89 13.97 -6.81
CA LEU A 8 8.30 14.00 -7.19
C LEU A 8 9.24 13.71 -6.01
N SER A 9 8.83 14.05 -4.77
CA SER A 9 9.67 13.88 -3.57
C SER A 9 9.42 12.58 -2.80
N ARG A 10 8.28 11.89 -3.03
CA ARG A 10 8.02 10.62 -2.37
C ARG A 10 9.11 9.58 -2.63
N LYS A 11 9.54 8.92 -1.59
CA LYS A 11 10.53 7.84 -1.64
C LYS A 11 10.08 6.63 -0.82
N SER A 12 10.65 5.46 -1.09
CA SER A 12 10.43 4.26 -0.27
C SER A 12 11.28 4.34 1.00
N VAL A 13 10.64 4.55 2.14
CA VAL A 13 11.27 4.57 3.47
C VAL A 13 11.26 3.17 4.05
N ARG A 14 12.40 2.74 4.61
CA ARG A 14 12.60 1.37 5.13
C ARG A 14 13.11 1.33 6.56
N ALA A 15 13.44 2.47 7.14
CA ALA A 15 13.79 2.62 8.55
C ALA A 15 12.76 3.54 9.21
N PHE A 16 12.17 3.08 10.30
CA PHE A 16 11.07 3.78 10.98
C PHE A 16 11.39 3.95 12.46
N GLU A 17 10.88 5.03 13.04
CA GLU A 17 10.88 5.26 14.49
C GLU A 17 9.90 4.29 15.17
N GLU A 18 10.17 3.95 16.43
CA GLU A 18 9.22 3.25 17.31
C GLU A 18 8.16 4.24 17.80
N LYS A 19 7.29 4.64 16.88
CA LYS A 19 6.23 5.58 17.13
C LYS A 19 4.94 5.10 16.47
N GLU A 20 3.85 5.16 17.22
CA GLU A 20 2.52 4.83 16.68
C GLU A 20 2.08 5.86 15.64
N VAL A 21 1.30 5.38 14.69
CA VAL A 21 0.58 6.22 13.73
C VAL A 21 -0.80 6.50 14.30
N GLU A 22 -1.15 7.77 14.41
CA GLU A 22 -2.40 8.25 14.98
C GLU A 22 -3.61 7.77 14.16
N ASP A 23 -4.72 7.48 14.83
CA ASP A 23 -5.94 6.97 14.18
C ASP A 23 -6.51 7.95 13.15
N GLU A 24 -6.40 9.25 13.41
CA GLU A 24 -6.81 10.30 12.47
C GLU A 24 -6.01 10.25 11.17
N LYS A 25 -4.71 9.96 11.23
CA LYS A 25 -3.88 9.80 10.04
C LYS A 25 -4.25 8.52 9.29
N ILE A 26 -4.53 7.43 10.01
CA ILE A 26 -4.99 6.18 9.40
C ILE A 26 -6.31 6.41 8.64
N GLU A 27 -7.25 7.14 9.24
CA GLU A 27 -8.52 7.48 8.58
C GLU A 27 -8.30 8.27 7.28
N ILE A 28 -7.39 9.26 7.30
CA ILE A 28 -7.04 10.05 6.11
C ILE A 28 -6.42 9.14 5.03
N LEU A 29 -5.52 8.23 5.40
CA LEU A 29 -4.94 7.26 4.47
C LEU A 29 -6.01 6.37 3.82
N MET A 30 -6.99 5.91 4.58
CA MET A 30 -8.09 5.08 4.06
C MET A 30 -9.00 5.89 3.12
N LYS A 31 -9.33 7.12 3.46
CA LYS A 31 -10.09 8.03 2.59
C LYS A 31 -9.36 8.27 1.27
N ALA A 32 -8.05 8.50 1.32
CA ALA A 32 -7.23 8.69 0.12
C ALA A 32 -7.21 7.43 -0.77
N GLY A 33 -7.02 6.25 -0.17
CA GLY A 33 -7.08 4.98 -0.91
C GLY A 33 -8.42 4.76 -1.59
N MET A 34 -9.52 5.02 -0.88
CA MET A 34 -10.89 4.87 -1.41
C MET A 34 -11.28 5.97 -2.43
N ALA A 35 -10.54 7.07 -2.52
CA ALA A 35 -10.74 8.10 -3.52
C ALA A 35 -10.12 7.77 -4.88
N ALA A 36 -9.43 6.65 -5.01
CA ALA A 36 -8.84 6.21 -6.27
C ALA A 36 -9.91 5.93 -7.34
N PRO A 37 -9.61 6.11 -8.62
CA PRO A 37 -10.48 5.63 -9.70
C PRO A 37 -10.51 4.10 -9.72
N SER A 38 -11.62 3.53 -10.16
CA SER A 38 -11.73 2.09 -10.42
C SER A 38 -12.53 1.82 -11.68
N ALA A 39 -12.24 0.70 -12.34
CA ALA A 39 -12.96 0.28 -13.54
C ALA A 39 -14.46 0.21 -13.25
N MET A 40 -15.26 0.93 -14.05
CA MET A 40 -16.73 1.04 -13.91
C MET A 40 -17.17 1.49 -12.48
N ASN A 41 -16.30 2.18 -11.75
CA ASN A 41 -16.51 2.57 -10.35
C ASN A 41 -16.88 1.40 -9.42
N THR A 42 -16.31 0.24 -9.66
CA THR A 42 -16.61 -0.99 -8.90
C THR A 42 -16.06 -0.99 -7.49
N GLN A 43 -15.05 -0.18 -7.22
CA GLN A 43 -14.46 -0.04 -5.89
C GLN A 43 -14.11 -1.40 -5.25
N PRO A 44 -13.26 -2.23 -5.92
CA PRO A 44 -13.08 -3.63 -5.56
C PRO A 44 -12.14 -3.83 -4.37
N TRP A 45 -11.86 -2.79 -3.63
CA TRP A 45 -10.90 -2.80 -2.52
C TRP A 45 -11.53 -3.12 -1.17
N GLU A 46 -10.76 -3.81 -0.37
CA GLU A 46 -10.91 -3.98 1.07
C GLU A 46 -9.54 -3.78 1.73
N PHE A 47 -9.47 -2.99 2.79
CA PHE A 47 -8.20 -2.64 3.43
C PHE A 47 -8.12 -3.27 4.82
N TYR A 48 -7.04 -3.99 5.09
CA TYR A 48 -6.73 -4.51 6.42
C TYR A 48 -5.61 -3.67 7.03
N VAL A 49 -5.86 -3.06 8.19
CA VAL A 49 -4.89 -2.24 8.91
C VAL A 49 -4.36 -3.03 10.10
N CYS A 50 -3.12 -3.46 10.04
CA CYS A 50 -2.42 -4.17 11.10
C CYS A 50 -1.70 -3.16 12.01
N LYS A 51 -2.26 -2.90 13.20
CA LYS A 51 -1.70 -2.00 14.22
C LYS A 51 -0.97 -2.75 15.33
N SER A 52 -1.53 -3.87 15.80
CA SER A 52 -0.92 -4.62 16.90
C SER A 52 0.40 -5.29 16.49
N GLU A 53 1.32 -5.42 17.43
CA GLU A 53 2.60 -6.10 17.18
C GLU A 53 2.39 -7.54 16.72
N GLU A 54 1.37 -8.22 17.25
CA GLU A 54 1.00 -9.58 16.82
C GLU A 54 0.63 -9.62 15.33
N SER A 55 -0.26 -8.73 14.88
CA SER A 55 -0.69 -8.68 13.47
C SER A 55 0.45 -8.28 12.54
N LYS A 56 1.26 -7.29 12.93
CA LYS A 56 2.44 -6.86 12.17
C LYS A 56 3.49 -7.98 12.08
N LYS A 57 3.75 -8.68 13.19
CA LYS A 57 4.66 -9.82 13.21
C LYS A 57 4.19 -10.93 12.29
N ALA A 58 2.91 -11.29 12.35
CA ALA A 58 2.34 -12.34 11.52
C ALA A 58 2.49 -12.04 10.01
N ILE A 59 2.33 -10.78 9.58
CA ILE A 59 2.62 -10.36 8.19
C ILE A 59 4.12 -10.46 7.89
N LYS A 60 4.99 -9.94 8.78
CA LYS A 60 6.45 -9.97 8.59
C LYS A 60 7.00 -11.39 8.46
N ASP A 61 6.42 -12.36 9.17
CA ASP A 61 6.86 -13.77 9.13
C ASP A 61 6.58 -14.43 7.77
N VAL A 62 5.56 -13.96 7.03
CA VAL A 62 5.26 -14.43 5.67
C VAL A 62 6.17 -13.80 4.61
N MET A 63 6.66 -12.59 4.87
CA MET A 63 7.44 -11.83 3.89
C MET A 63 8.91 -12.27 3.91
N ALA A 64 9.42 -12.79 2.78
CA ALA A 64 10.85 -13.12 2.62
C ALA A 64 11.73 -11.86 2.71
N PHE A 65 11.26 -10.76 2.14
CA PHE A 65 11.86 -9.43 2.19
C PHE A 65 10.84 -8.44 2.78
N GLY A 66 11.31 -7.34 3.35
CA GLY A 66 10.40 -6.32 3.88
C GLY A 66 9.95 -6.62 5.30
N LYS A 67 10.87 -6.99 6.19
CA LYS A 67 10.61 -7.15 7.63
C LYS A 67 10.88 -5.83 8.37
N TYR A 68 10.26 -4.75 7.87
CA TYR A 68 10.48 -3.42 8.44
C TYR A 68 9.69 -3.23 9.74
N ASN A 69 10.26 -2.43 10.66
CA ASN A 69 9.61 -2.10 11.93
C ASN A 69 8.77 -0.82 11.79
N ALA A 70 7.73 -0.88 10.93
CA ALA A 70 6.82 0.24 10.70
C ALA A 70 5.76 0.36 11.80
N GLY A 71 5.19 1.55 11.97
CA GLY A 71 4.11 1.80 12.91
C GLY A 71 2.86 0.98 12.60
N ILE A 72 2.50 0.89 11.32
CA ILE A 72 1.37 0.07 10.82
C ILE A 72 1.74 -0.65 9.52
N ILE A 73 0.97 -1.70 9.19
CA ILE A 73 0.98 -2.32 7.86
C ILE A 73 -0.45 -2.28 7.32
N ILE A 74 -0.64 -1.65 6.17
CA ILE A 74 -1.90 -1.69 5.44
C ILE A 74 -1.78 -2.73 4.34
N VAL A 75 -2.77 -3.62 4.26
CA VAL A 75 -2.85 -4.65 3.23
C VAL A 75 -4.08 -4.40 2.37
N PRO A 76 -3.92 -3.71 1.21
CA PRO A 76 -4.97 -3.62 0.21
C PRO A 76 -5.28 -5.00 -0.36
N CYS A 77 -6.55 -5.35 -0.44
CA CYS A 77 -7.04 -6.61 -0.94
C CYS A 77 -8.09 -6.39 -2.03
N VAL A 78 -8.10 -7.25 -3.05
CA VAL A 78 -9.23 -7.35 -3.98
C VAL A 78 -10.36 -8.09 -3.29
N ARG A 79 -11.56 -7.53 -3.31
CA ARG A 79 -12.81 -8.17 -2.92
C ARG A 79 -13.55 -8.62 -4.17
N GLU A 80 -13.87 -9.91 -4.29
CA GLU A 80 -14.71 -10.41 -5.37
C GLU A 80 -16.12 -9.79 -5.26
N ILE A 81 -16.54 -9.13 -6.34
CA ILE A 81 -17.87 -8.53 -6.45
C ILE A 81 -18.68 -9.43 -7.39
N ALA A 82 -19.52 -10.30 -6.80
CA ALA A 82 -20.25 -11.34 -7.51
C ALA A 82 -21.25 -10.83 -8.59
N THR A 83 -21.60 -9.54 -8.56
CA THR A 83 -22.68 -8.98 -9.40
C THR A 83 -22.21 -8.25 -10.64
N ILE A 84 -20.92 -8.01 -10.80
CA ILE A 84 -20.38 -7.26 -11.94
C ILE A 84 -19.34 -8.14 -12.63
N PRO A 85 -19.50 -8.44 -13.94
CA PRO A 85 -18.51 -9.18 -14.71
C PRO A 85 -17.29 -8.29 -15.01
N VAL A 86 -16.61 -7.83 -13.96
CA VAL A 86 -15.37 -7.07 -14.11
C VAL A 86 -14.24 -8.07 -14.39
N ARG A 87 -13.45 -7.75 -15.38
CA ARG A 87 -12.20 -8.48 -15.62
C ARG A 87 -11.36 -8.40 -14.35
N HIS A 88 -11.07 -9.55 -13.79
CA HIS A 88 -10.37 -9.69 -12.51
C HIS A 88 -8.97 -9.02 -12.51
N ASP A 89 -8.37 -8.89 -13.70
CA ASP A 89 -7.09 -8.20 -13.90
C ASP A 89 -7.18 -6.68 -13.69
N LEU A 90 -8.32 -6.03 -14.00
CA LEU A 90 -8.51 -4.59 -13.77
C LEU A 90 -8.54 -4.24 -12.28
N CYS A 91 -9.04 -5.12 -11.42
CA CYS A 91 -9.05 -4.90 -9.98
C CYS A 91 -7.64 -4.66 -9.40
N TYR A 92 -6.62 -5.29 -9.97
CA TYR A 92 -5.24 -5.05 -9.52
C TYR A 92 -4.70 -3.68 -9.97
N CYS A 93 -5.15 -3.18 -11.12
CA CYS A 93 -4.86 -1.80 -11.55
C CYS A 93 -5.52 -0.79 -10.59
N ASP A 94 -6.79 -1.03 -10.24
CA ASP A 94 -7.54 -0.20 -9.29
C ASP A 94 -6.85 -0.16 -7.92
N LEU A 95 -6.39 -1.32 -7.42
CA LEU A 95 -5.62 -1.39 -6.19
C LEU A 95 -4.25 -0.72 -6.30
N GLY A 96 -3.64 -0.72 -7.48
CA GLY A 96 -2.42 0.04 -7.75
C GLY A 96 -2.64 1.53 -7.56
N ALA A 97 -3.72 2.08 -8.13
CA ALA A 97 -4.10 3.48 -7.96
C ALA A 97 -4.41 3.81 -6.49
N ALA A 98 -5.20 2.98 -5.82
CA ALA A 98 -5.53 3.15 -4.41
C ALA A 98 -4.28 3.11 -3.50
N SER A 99 -3.35 2.19 -3.78
CA SER A 99 -2.11 2.06 -3.03
C SER A 99 -1.20 3.28 -3.22
N GLU A 100 -1.08 3.82 -4.43
CA GLU A 100 -0.28 5.02 -4.68
C GLU A 100 -0.88 6.25 -3.99
N ASN A 101 -2.21 6.42 -3.99
CA ASN A 101 -2.87 7.48 -3.21
C ASN A 101 -2.50 7.39 -1.72
N ILE A 102 -2.49 6.18 -1.13
CA ILE A 102 -2.08 5.96 0.26
C ILE A 102 -0.61 6.37 0.46
N LEU A 103 0.29 6.00 -0.46
CA LEU A 103 1.72 6.32 -0.37
C LEU A 103 1.98 7.83 -0.45
N LEU A 104 1.30 8.53 -1.36
CA LEU A 104 1.40 9.98 -1.52
C LEU A 104 0.87 10.71 -0.28
N THR A 105 -0.30 10.27 0.21
CA THR A 105 -0.91 10.84 1.42
C THR A 105 -0.04 10.59 2.66
N ALA A 106 0.56 9.40 2.79
CA ALA A 106 1.50 9.14 3.89
C ALA A 106 2.67 10.13 3.86
N HIS A 107 3.23 10.38 2.68
CA HIS A 107 4.31 11.34 2.49
C HIS A 107 3.88 12.77 2.86
N ASP A 108 2.70 13.21 2.42
CA ASP A 108 2.15 14.53 2.75
C ASP A 108 1.91 14.72 4.25
N LEU A 109 1.51 13.65 4.95
CA LEU A 109 1.32 13.63 6.41
C LEU A 109 2.63 13.55 7.22
N GLY A 110 3.81 13.60 6.56
CA GLY A 110 5.11 13.46 7.20
C GLY A 110 5.46 12.03 7.60
N LEU A 111 4.72 11.04 7.08
CA LEU A 111 5.01 9.63 7.27
C LEU A 111 5.93 9.11 6.13
N GLY A 112 6.68 8.07 6.43
CA GLY A 112 7.37 7.28 5.44
C GLY A 112 6.56 6.04 5.07
N ALA A 113 6.73 5.56 3.84
CA ALA A 113 6.07 4.34 3.41
C ALA A 113 6.94 3.52 2.44
N VAL A 114 6.70 2.19 2.41
CA VAL A 114 7.27 1.31 1.39
C VAL A 114 6.26 0.25 0.97
N TRP A 115 6.20 0.02 -0.34
CA TRP A 115 5.39 -1.01 -0.97
C TRP A 115 6.15 -2.33 -1.02
N CYS A 116 5.59 -3.40 -0.45
CA CYS A 116 6.10 -4.76 -0.55
C CYS A 116 5.10 -5.63 -1.33
N ALA A 117 5.52 -6.18 -2.46
CA ALA A 117 4.66 -6.97 -3.34
C ALA A 117 4.22 -8.29 -2.69
N VAL A 118 2.94 -8.60 -2.84
CA VAL A 118 2.32 -9.89 -2.52
C VAL A 118 1.84 -10.56 -3.80
N TYR A 119 1.00 -9.89 -4.60
CA TYR A 119 0.62 -10.30 -5.94
C TYR A 119 1.83 -10.25 -6.88
N PRO A 120 2.03 -11.21 -7.80
CA PRO A 120 1.16 -12.34 -8.14
C PRO A 120 1.53 -13.68 -7.47
N ASP A 121 2.24 -13.69 -6.35
CA ASP A 121 2.67 -14.90 -5.65
C ASP A 121 1.47 -15.57 -4.94
N LYS A 122 0.90 -16.60 -5.57
CA LYS A 122 -0.30 -17.30 -5.09
C LYS A 122 -0.12 -17.90 -3.70
N ALA A 123 1.07 -18.41 -3.38
CA ALA A 123 1.34 -19.01 -2.07
C ALA A 123 1.36 -17.94 -0.99
N LYS A 124 2.02 -16.83 -1.24
CA LYS A 124 2.07 -15.67 -0.36
C LYS A 124 0.69 -15.06 -0.16
N MET A 125 -0.08 -14.84 -1.24
CA MET A 125 -1.45 -14.34 -1.19
C MET A 125 -2.34 -15.21 -0.29
N LYS A 126 -2.29 -16.56 -0.46
CA LYS A 126 -3.04 -17.52 0.36
C LYS A 126 -2.63 -17.43 1.83
N THR A 127 -1.34 -17.31 2.12
CA THR A 127 -0.84 -17.28 3.50
C THR A 127 -1.23 -15.96 4.19
N ILE A 128 -1.05 -14.82 3.52
CA ILE A 128 -1.44 -13.50 4.07
C ILE A 128 -2.95 -13.45 4.28
N ARG A 129 -3.78 -13.96 3.35
CA ARG A 129 -5.23 -14.04 3.58
C ARG A 129 -5.58 -14.76 4.88
N LYS A 130 -4.89 -15.89 5.17
CA LYS A 130 -5.11 -16.63 6.43
C LYS A 130 -4.68 -15.81 7.65
N VAL A 131 -3.54 -15.13 7.58
CA VAL A 131 -3.05 -14.26 8.65
C VAL A 131 -4.04 -13.15 8.95
N LEU A 132 -4.62 -12.55 7.91
CA LEU A 132 -5.64 -11.50 8.03
C LEU A 132 -7.02 -12.02 8.48
N LYS A 133 -7.20 -13.35 8.53
CA LYS A 133 -8.52 -14.00 8.73
C LYS A 133 -9.56 -13.51 7.71
N ALA A 134 -9.10 -13.12 6.53
CA ALA A 134 -9.95 -12.62 5.47
C ALA A 134 -10.76 -13.76 4.83
N PRO A 135 -12.03 -13.53 4.46
CA PRO A 135 -12.89 -14.55 3.88
C PRO A 135 -12.39 -15.03 2.51
N ILE A 136 -12.98 -16.14 2.05
CA ILE A 136 -12.82 -16.59 0.65
C ILE A 136 -13.39 -15.50 -0.25
N GLY A 137 -12.69 -15.19 -1.37
CA GLY A 137 -13.07 -14.07 -2.25
C GLY A 137 -12.34 -12.76 -1.94
N VAL A 138 -11.58 -12.69 -0.84
CA VAL A 138 -10.68 -11.56 -0.56
C VAL A 138 -9.25 -11.99 -0.85
N THR A 139 -8.58 -11.23 -1.73
CA THR A 139 -7.24 -11.56 -2.22
C THR A 139 -6.25 -10.43 -1.93
N PRO A 140 -5.22 -10.66 -1.08
CA PRO A 140 -4.20 -9.67 -0.78
C PRO A 140 -3.40 -9.26 -2.02
N TYR A 141 -3.15 -7.95 -2.16
CA TYR A 141 -2.43 -7.38 -3.29
C TYR A 141 -0.99 -6.99 -2.95
N CYS A 142 -0.82 -6.22 -1.89
CA CYS A 142 0.50 -5.79 -1.41
C CYS A 142 0.46 -5.53 0.09
N CYS A 143 1.63 -5.27 0.68
CA CYS A 143 1.76 -4.77 2.04
C CYS A 143 2.40 -3.38 1.98
N LEU A 144 1.72 -2.37 2.50
CA LEU A 144 2.23 -1.01 2.65
C LEU A 144 2.68 -0.84 4.11
N TYR A 145 3.99 -0.76 4.31
CA TYR A 145 4.58 -0.48 5.61
C TYR A 145 4.64 1.03 5.79
N ILE A 146 4.01 1.56 6.82
CA ILE A 146 3.84 3.00 7.03
C ILE A 146 4.19 3.35 8.48
N GLY A 147 4.92 4.46 8.66
CA GLY A 147 5.32 4.95 9.99
C GLY A 147 6.15 6.21 9.88
N TYR A 148 6.61 6.73 11.00
CA TYR A 148 7.51 7.87 11.01
C TYR A 148 8.90 7.45 10.52
N PRO A 149 9.51 8.18 9.56
CA PRO A 149 10.86 7.86 9.12
C PRO A 149 11.86 7.98 10.27
N ALA A 150 12.75 7.01 10.41
CA ALA A 150 13.84 7.10 11.37
C ALA A 150 14.81 8.23 10.99
N LYS A 151 15.44 8.87 11.99
CA LYS A 151 16.40 9.98 11.77
C LYS A 151 17.58 9.58 10.90
N ASP A 152 17.96 8.32 10.94
CA ASP A 152 19.05 7.72 10.16
C ASP A 152 18.58 7.08 8.84
N ASP A 153 17.32 7.30 8.41
CA ASP A 153 16.80 6.78 7.14
C ASP A 153 17.65 7.30 5.97
N LYS A 154 18.29 6.37 5.26
CA LYS A 154 19.18 6.65 4.11
C LYS A 154 18.45 6.65 2.77
N SER A 155 17.14 6.56 2.77
CA SER A 155 16.32 6.56 1.56
C SER A 155 16.46 7.87 0.80
N LYS A 156 16.62 7.78 -0.52
CA LYS A 156 16.80 8.95 -1.40
C LYS A 156 15.74 8.98 -2.48
N VAL A 157 15.33 10.17 -2.85
CA VAL A 157 14.59 10.40 -4.08
C VAL A 157 15.54 10.11 -5.26
N LYS A 158 15.02 9.42 -6.29
CA LYS A 158 15.77 9.14 -7.51
C LYS A 158 15.09 9.84 -8.67
N GLU A 159 15.86 10.60 -9.44
CA GLU A 159 15.40 11.08 -10.74
C GLU A 159 15.08 9.88 -11.64
N LYS A 160 13.91 9.89 -12.24
CA LYS A 160 13.40 8.78 -13.06
C LYS A 160 12.91 9.22 -14.43
N TYR A 161 12.84 10.55 -14.67
CA TYR A 161 12.40 11.04 -15.97
C TYR A 161 13.41 10.68 -17.04
N ASP A 162 12.92 10.12 -18.13
CA ASP A 162 13.68 9.74 -19.30
C ASP A 162 12.85 10.15 -20.53
N GLU A 163 13.23 11.25 -21.17
CA GLU A 163 12.55 11.80 -22.35
C GLU A 163 12.46 10.80 -23.51
N LYS A 164 13.43 9.87 -23.61
CA LYS A 164 13.45 8.83 -24.66
C LYS A 164 12.26 7.87 -24.56
N ARG A 165 11.62 7.81 -23.41
CA ARG A 165 10.42 6.98 -23.16
C ARG A 165 9.12 7.72 -23.47
N VAL A 166 9.19 9.01 -23.80
CA VAL A 166 8.02 9.81 -24.20
C VAL A 166 7.98 9.87 -25.72
N LYS A 167 6.83 9.55 -26.31
CA LYS A 167 6.57 9.66 -27.76
C LYS A 167 5.40 10.60 -27.94
N ILE A 168 5.63 11.68 -28.67
CA ILE A 168 4.59 12.63 -29.11
C ILE A 168 4.27 12.27 -30.57
N LEU A 169 3.00 11.94 -30.83
CA LEU A 169 2.50 11.50 -32.16
C LEU A 169 1.69 12.60 -32.80
#